data_d966bbc5b2ba41e71e127fe9abb3c2a0
#
_entry.id   d966bbc5b2ba41e71e127fe9abb3c2a0
#
_cell.length_a   1.000
_cell.length_b   1.000
_cell.length_c   1.000
_cell.angle_alpha   90.00
_cell.angle_beta   90.00
_cell.angle_gamma   90.00
#
_symmetry.space_group_name_H-M   'P 1'
#
loop_
_entity.id
_entity.type
_entity.pdbx_description
1 polymer ?
#
loop_
_entity_poly.entity_id
_entity_poly.type
_entity_poly.pdbx_seq_one_letter_code
_entity_poly.pdbx_strand_id
1 'polypeptide(L)'
;MVPVGDSDSDNDSDGAAGRDGGAGRDGQVVGFIDIGTNSVRLMLVRISANRSYHVVNLQREVVRLGEEEFADHLLRPAAIERAVLVCRSFAGLARSHGADEIVAVATSATREARNQGVFVARLRAEAGLDVHVISGREEARLIYLGVLGRVELGERTAFCLDIGGGSTEVIVGDARRHLFLDSLPLGAVRLAGDPNLPDVSGRVSSDDYQRLQRAVRLASVHAVKAVRAFDVDVAYGTSGTVRNVAAVAARVLHDREPQRDETASLADVRKVVKLLRGLSLEERRGVPGLNPDRADIVVAGAVVLETLMTDLELPAVTALTECGLRDGMLMDYLSRGPHAALVHELTVRERSVLQLVRACGADEAHARHVARLALELFDSSREAGFHKLGAEERELLDCAALLHDIGTFISYPNHHLHSAYLIANTDMLGFDQREIAIMAATVLFHRKATPSARDPVYARLEDADRKRVQTLANLLRLAERLDRSHGAVVRHATLHAGGRRALTLHLVTNGPAQLELWGLENRRGSMEKAMGRRLTFEVAPTAAAASTDRGRPLPDVD
;
A
#
# COMPACT_ATOMS: atom_id res chain seq x y z
N MET A 1 -27.76 5.06 -19.59
CA MET A 1 -28.63 6.20 -19.92
C MET A 1 -29.05 6.85 -18.62
N VAL A 2 -28.48 8.00 -18.30
CA VAL A 2 -28.82 8.82 -17.14
C VAL A 2 -29.24 10.19 -17.72
N PRO A 3 -30.34 10.78 -17.29
CA PRO A 3 -30.81 12.03 -17.87
C PRO A 3 -29.96 13.21 -17.41
N VAL A 4 -29.64 14.05 -18.36
CA VAL A 4 -29.00 15.35 -18.21
C VAL A 4 -30.08 16.33 -17.75
N GLY A 5 -29.84 17.02 -16.66
CA GLY A 5 -30.67 18.09 -16.12
C GLY A 5 -29.85 19.37 -15.93
N ASP A 6 -30.19 20.29 -16.73
CA ASP A 6 -30.07 21.76 -16.73
C ASP A 6 -28.80 22.49 -16.26
N SER A 7 -28.39 23.26 -17.20
CA SER A 7 -27.40 24.33 -17.28
C SER A 7 -27.66 25.49 -16.33
N ASP A 8 -26.61 25.88 -15.60
CA ASP A 8 -26.39 27.28 -15.26
C ASP A 8 -25.01 27.70 -15.75
N SER A 9 -25.04 28.61 -16.70
CA SER A 9 -23.88 29.21 -17.33
C SER A 9 -23.30 30.29 -16.44
N ASP A 10 -22.15 30.01 -15.81
CA ASP A 10 -21.27 31.08 -15.33
C ASP A 10 -20.02 31.14 -16.20
N ASN A 11 -19.97 32.25 -16.92
CA ASN A 11 -18.93 32.67 -17.84
C ASN A 11 -17.75 33.22 -17.01
N ASP A 12 -16.74 32.41 -16.71
CA ASP A 12 -15.44 32.87 -16.21
C ASP A 12 -14.38 32.63 -17.29
N SER A 13 -14.22 33.67 -18.14
CA SER A 13 -13.06 33.80 -18.99
C SER A 13 -11.88 34.34 -18.20
N ASP A 14 -10.98 33.47 -17.77
CA ASP A 14 -9.65 33.86 -17.35
C ASP A 14 -8.58 32.92 -17.96
N GLY A 15 -7.56 33.60 -18.52
CA GLY A 15 -6.56 33.10 -19.41
C GLY A 15 -5.85 31.81 -19.02
N ALA A 16 -6.06 30.81 -19.85
CA ALA A 16 -5.24 29.61 -19.85
C ALA A 16 -3.90 29.91 -20.52
N ALA A 17 -2.88 30.21 -19.74
CA ALA A 17 -1.50 30.02 -20.19
C ALA A 17 -1.27 28.50 -20.32
N GLY A 18 -1.13 28.06 -21.58
CA GLY A 18 -0.85 26.68 -21.92
C GLY A 18 0.43 26.20 -21.22
N ARG A 19 0.26 25.31 -20.25
CA ARG A 19 1.34 24.45 -19.82
C ARG A 19 1.26 23.19 -20.66
N ASP A 20 2.25 23.04 -21.54
CA ASP A 20 2.52 21.81 -22.27
C ASP A 20 2.42 20.61 -21.33
N GLY A 21 1.43 19.76 -21.58
CA GLY A 21 1.26 18.47 -20.92
C GLY A 21 2.27 17.44 -21.43
N GLY A 22 3.55 17.74 -21.29
CA GLY A 22 4.62 16.78 -21.40
C GLY A 22 4.64 15.93 -20.12
N ALA A 23 3.90 14.82 -20.09
CA ALA A 23 4.16 13.75 -19.12
C ALA A 23 5.60 13.30 -19.33
N GLY A 24 6.53 13.86 -18.53
CA GLY A 24 7.96 13.78 -18.70
C GLY A 24 8.44 12.32 -18.66
N ARG A 25 9.26 12.00 -19.64
CA ARG A 25 10.14 10.82 -19.66
C ARG A 25 11.28 10.94 -18.63
N ASP A 26 11.21 11.88 -17.70
CA ASP A 26 12.24 12.12 -16.71
C ASP A 26 12.05 11.19 -15.50
N GLY A 27 12.79 10.10 -15.48
CA GLY A 27 12.87 9.17 -14.38
C GLY A 27 13.59 7.89 -14.79
N GLN A 28 14.37 7.33 -13.88
CA GLN A 28 15.05 6.06 -14.05
C GLN A 28 14.04 4.91 -14.07
N VAL A 29 14.15 3.98 -15.03
CA VAL A 29 13.37 2.75 -15.04
C VAL A 29 14.24 1.59 -14.59
N VAL A 30 13.79 0.85 -13.59
CA VAL A 30 14.50 -0.31 -13.04
C VAL A 30 13.61 -1.55 -13.14
N GLY A 31 14.18 -2.64 -13.65
CA GLY A 31 13.54 -3.95 -13.69
C GLY A 31 13.99 -4.81 -12.52
N PHE A 32 13.07 -5.45 -11.82
CA PHE A 32 13.34 -6.45 -10.78
C PHE A 32 12.84 -7.81 -11.25
N ILE A 33 13.76 -8.77 -11.42
CA ILE A 33 13.44 -10.14 -11.83
C ILE A 33 13.71 -11.09 -10.67
N ASP A 34 12.67 -11.81 -10.24
CA ASP A 34 12.72 -12.88 -9.25
C ASP A 34 12.57 -14.22 -9.97
N ILE A 35 13.64 -15.04 -9.95
CA ILE A 35 13.68 -16.39 -10.54
C ILE A 35 13.46 -17.40 -9.42
N GLY A 36 12.19 -17.67 -9.15
CA GLY A 36 11.77 -18.60 -8.10
C GLY A 36 11.67 -20.05 -8.57
N THR A 37 11.44 -20.94 -7.62
CA THR A 37 11.26 -22.38 -7.82
C THR A 37 10.07 -22.72 -8.73
N ASN A 38 8.94 -22.03 -8.56
CA ASN A 38 7.72 -22.30 -9.32
C ASN A 38 7.51 -21.32 -10.49
N SER A 39 7.89 -20.07 -10.34
CA SER A 39 7.60 -19.01 -11.32
C SER A 39 8.70 -17.97 -11.38
N VAL A 40 8.91 -17.40 -12.57
CA VAL A 40 9.70 -16.18 -12.77
C VAL A 40 8.75 -14.99 -12.73
N ARG A 41 9.18 -13.90 -12.13
CA ARG A 41 8.39 -12.68 -11.97
C ARG A 41 9.21 -11.47 -12.37
N LEU A 42 8.57 -10.52 -13.05
CA LEU A 42 9.13 -9.20 -13.36
C LEU A 42 8.30 -8.12 -12.71
N MET A 43 8.98 -7.12 -12.18
CA MET A 43 8.39 -5.82 -11.79
C MET A 43 9.21 -4.72 -12.41
N LEU A 44 8.58 -3.86 -13.22
CA LEU A 44 9.20 -2.65 -13.77
C LEU A 44 8.72 -1.44 -12.97
N VAL A 45 9.66 -0.66 -12.47
CA VAL A 45 9.40 0.52 -11.65
C VAL A 45 10.04 1.74 -12.30
N ARG A 46 9.27 2.82 -12.42
CA ARG A 46 9.81 4.13 -12.78
C ARG A 46 10.03 4.93 -11.51
N ILE A 47 11.23 5.43 -11.32
CA ILE A 47 11.63 6.28 -10.20
C ILE A 47 11.83 7.68 -10.74
N SER A 48 10.97 8.62 -10.36
CA SER A 48 10.95 9.99 -10.89
C SER A 48 11.91 10.91 -10.13
N ALA A 49 12.36 12.01 -10.75
CA ALA A 49 13.24 12.99 -10.14
C ALA A 49 12.63 13.67 -8.90
N ASN A 50 11.30 13.75 -8.81
CA ASN A 50 10.57 14.25 -7.64
C ASN A 50 10.51 13.26 -6.47
N ARG A 51 11.30 12.17 -6.52
CA ARG A 51 11.34 11.12 -5.50
C ARG A 51 10.04 10.33 -5.34
N SER A 52 9.22 10.25 -6.39
CA SER A 52 8.14 9.26 -6.47
C SER A 52 8.59 8.03 -7.25
N TYR A 53 7.92 6.91 -7.04
CA TYR A 53 8.06 5.74 -7.89
C TYR A 53 6.67 5.17 -8.22
N HIS A 54 6.55 4.50 -9.34
CA HIS A 54 5.33 3.78 -9.69
C HIS A 54 5.67 2.50 -10.46
N VAL A 55 4.88 1.47 -10.23
CA VAL A 55 5.01 0.22 -10.96
C VAL A 55 4.45 0.41 -12.36
N VAL A 56 5.31 0.24 -13.36
CA VAL A 56 4.96 0.38 -14.79
C VAL A 56 4.37 -0.91 -15.33
N ASN A 57 4.94 -2.05 -14.89
CA ASN A 57 4.53 -3.35 -15.39
C ASN A 57 4.81 -4.46 -14.37
N LEU A 58 3.90 -5.44 -14.30
CA LEU A 58 4.04 -6.64 -13.49
C LEU A 58 3.79 -7.86 -14.38
N GLN A 59 4.75 -8.79 -14.42
CA GLN A 59 4.62 -10.05 -15.15
C GLN A 59 4.93 -11.24 -14.25
N ARG A 60 4.30 -12.36 -14.54
CA ARG A 60 4.54 -13.63 -13.87
C ARG A 60 4.31 -14.77 -14.83
N GLU A 61 5.32 -15.67 -14.93
CA GLU A 61 5.23 -16.89 -15.72
C GLU A 61 5.57 -18.11 -14.87
N VAL A 62 4.78 -19.17 -15.00
CA VAL A 62 4.99 -20.43 -14.29
C VAL A 62 5.98 -21.27 -15.10
N VAL A 63 7.18 -21.45 -14.56
CA VAL A 63 8.28 -22.20 -15.23
C VAL A 63 8.57 -23.54 -14.57
N ARG A 64 8.13 -23.73 -13.30
CA ARG A 64 8.37 -24.95 -12.49
C ARG A 64 9.84 -25.37 -12.51
N LEU A 65 10.75 -24.41 -12.23
CA LEU A 65 12.20 -24.64 -12.28
C LEU A 65 12.65 -25.74 -11.31
N GLY A 66 11.99 -25.82 -10.14
CA GLY A 66 12.27 -26.84 -9.13
C GLY A 66 11.50 -28.15 -9.31
N GLU A 67 10.85 -28.37 -10.46
CA GLU A 67 10.21 -29.65 -10.75
C GLU A 67 11.25 -30.76 -10.82
N GLU A 68 11.12 -31.82 -10.00
CA GLU A 68 12.07 -32.94 -9.86
C GLU A 68 13.51 -32.55 -9.45
N GLU A 69 13.79 -31.28 -9.17
CA GLU A 69 15.15 -30.82 -8.80
C GLU A 69 15.57 -31.33 -7.43
N PHE A 70 14.63 -31.29 -6.47
CA PHE A 70 14.96 -31.54 -5.05
C PHE A 70 15.31 -33.02 -4.74
N ALA A 71 15.07 -33.95 -5.68
CA ALA A 71 15.40 -35.35 -5.49
C ALA A 71 16.91 -35.62 -5.66
N ASP A 72 17.56 -34.96 -6.60
CA ASP A 72 18.98 -35.17 -6.95
C ASP A 72 19.80 -33.87 -7.03
N HIS A 73 19.17 -32.73 -6.73
CA HIS A 73 19.75 -31.40 -6.82
C HIS A 73 20.22 -31.02 -8.24
N LEU A 74 19.42 -31.37 -9.24
CA LEU A 74 19.70 -31.05 -10.64
C LEU A 74 18.52 -30.38 -11.32
N LEU A 75 18.70 -29.16 -11.78
CA LEU A 75 17.73 -28.49 -12.63
C LEU A 75 17.59 -29.25 -13.94
N ARG A 76 16.36 -29.59 -14.30
CA ARG A 76 16.09 -30.35 -15.53
C ARG A 76 16.33 -29.50 -16.79
N PRO A 77 16.89 -30.04 -17.86
CA PRO A 77 17.17 -29.27 -19.08
C PRO A 77 15.94 -28.55 -19.63
N ALA A 78 14.78 -29.22 -19.64
CA ALA A 78 13.53 -28.61 -20.10
C ALA A 78 13.06 -27.46 -19.20
N ALA A 79 13.26 -27.53 -17.87
CA ALA A 79 12.93 -26.46 -16.93
C ALA A 79 13.88 -25.26 -17.10
N ILE A 80 15.19 -25.52 -17.30
CA ILE A 80 16.17 -24.49 -17.64
C ILE A 80 15.77 -23.77 -18.93
N GLU A 81 15.40 -24.51 -19.98
CA GLU A 81 14.98 -23.93 -21.26
C GLU A 81 13.77 -22.98 -21.11
N ARG A 82 12.72 -23.44 -20.41
CA ARG A 82 11.55 -22.61 -20.11
C ARG A 82 11.93 -21.34 -19.34
N ALA A 83 12.76 -21.48 -18.31
CA ALA A 83 13.16 -20.35 -17.49
C ALA A 83 14.02 -19.33 -18.25
N VAL A 84 14.97 -19.80 -19.08
CA VAL A 84 15.81 -18.92 -19.93
C VAL A 84 14.94 -18.18 -20.95
N LEU A 85 13.99 -18.86 -21.59
CA LEU A 85 13.06 -18.24 -22.55
C LEU A 85 12.25 -17.12 -21.89
N VAL A 86 11.69 -17.37 -20.70
CA VAL A 86 10.91 -16.37 -19.94
C VAL A 86 11.80 -15.21 -19.51
N CYS A 87 12.98 -15.50 -18.95
CA CYS A 87 13.93 -14.45 -18.54
C CYS A 87 14.37 -13.57 -19.71
N ARG A 88 14.61 -14.16 -20.89
CA ARG A 88 14.92 -13.41 -22.11
C ARG A 88 13.76 -12.51 -22.53
N SER A 89 12.52 -13.01 -22.47
CA SER A 89 11.32 -12.22 -22.77
C SER A 89 11.16 -11.06 -21.79
N PHE A 90 11.34 -11.30 -20.49
CA PHE A 90 11.23 -10.28 -19.45
C PHE A 90 12.34 -9.21 -19.55
N ALA A 91 13.58 -9.64 -19.84
CA ALA A 91 14.67 -8.70 -20.09
C ALA A 91 14.42 -7.85 -21.36
N GLY A 92 13.86 -8.45 -22.41
CA GLY A 92 13.43 -7.73 -23.62
C GLY A 92 12.33 -6.72 -23.32
N LEU A 93 11.32 -7.11 -22.55
CA LEU A 93 10.24 -6.23 -22.10
C LEU A 93 10.77 -5.08 -21.24
N ALA A 94 11.67 -5.34 -20.31
CA ALA A 94 12.28 -4.29 -19.49
C ALA A 94 13.03 -3.26 -20.37
N ARG A 95 13.86 -3.73 -21.30
CA ARG A 95 14.60 -2.86 -22.24
C ARG A 95 13.66 -2.07 -23.16
N SER A 96 12.55 -2.65 -23.62
CA SER A 96 11.57 -1.92 -24.46
C SER A 96 10.84 -0.80 -23.71
N HIS A 97 10.76 -0.90 -22.38
CA HIS A 97 10.26 0.17 -21.50
C HIS A 97 11.36 1.16 -21.09
N GLY A 98 12.57 1.03 -21.64
CA GLY A 98 13.70 1.92 -21.36
C GLY A 98 14.34 1.65 -19.99
N ALA A 99 14.37 0.39 -19.53
CA ALA A 99 15.02 0.07 -18.27
C ALA A 99 16.54 0.38 -18.34
N ASP A 100 17.00 1.22 -17.43
CA ASP A 100 18.40 1.60 -17.27
C ASP A 100 19.19 0.48 -16.57
N GLU A 101 18.50 -0.27 -15.71
CA GLU A 101 19.07 -1.34 -14.91
C GLU A 101 18.08 -2.50 -14.75
N ILE A 102 18.59 -3.73 -14.70
CA ILE A 102 17.82 -4.92 -14.36
C ILE A 102 18.51 -5.64 -13.21
N VAL A 103 17.87 -5.65 -12.05
CA VAL A 103 18.30 -6.40 -10.88
C VAL A 103 17.63 -7.78 -10.93
N ALA A 104 18.41 -8.84 -11.07
CA ALA A 104 17.91 -10.20 -11.17
C ALA A 104 18.44 -11.07 -10.04
N VAL A 105 17.55 -11.77 -9.35
CA VAL A 105 17.90 -12.71 -8.28
C VAL A 105 17.33 -14.10 -8.58
N ALA A 106 18.02 -15.13 -8.11
CA ALA A 106 17.54 -16.50 -8.15
C ALA A 106 17.57 -17.11 -6.74
N THR A 107 16.57 -17.93 -6.42
CA THR A 107 16.32 -18.42 -5.07
C THR A 107 16.48 -19.95 -4.95
N SER A 108 15.75 -20.60 -4.07
CA SER A 108 15.94 -21.96 -3.56
C SER A 108 16.31 -23.01 -4.64
N ALA A 109 15.52 -23.22 -5.69
CA ALA A 109 15.82 -24.25 -6.69
C ALA A 109 17.17 -24.02 -7.40
N THR A 110 17.48 -22.76 -7.74
CA THR A 110 18.78 -22.44 -8.33
C THR A 110 19.91 -22.55 -7.32
N ARG A 111 19.69 -22.09 -6.09
CA ARG A 111 20.69 -22.08 -5.01
C ARG A 111 21.18 -23.48 -4.64
N GLU A 112 20.29 -24.46 -4.65
CA GLU A 112 20.59 -25.82 -4.22
C GLU A 112 21.06 -26.71 -5.37
N ALA A 113 20.88 -26.30 -6.62
CA ALA A 113 21.21 -27.10 -7.78
C ALA A 113 22.71 -27.20 -8.04
N ARG A 114 23.21 -28.43 -8.21
CA ARG A 114 24.62 -28.72 -8.58
C ARG A 114 25.01 -28.13 -9.92
N ASN A 115 24.05 -28.01 -10.85
CA ASN A 115 24.24 -27.43 -12.19
C ASN A 115 23.85 -25.94 -12.26
N GLN A 116 23.78 -25.25 -11.10
CA GLN A 116 23.50 -23.81 -10.99
C GLN A 116 24.34 -22.96 -11.97
N GLY A 117 25.66 -23.25 -12.04
CA GLY A 117 26.57 -22.48 -12.90
C GLY A 117 26.21 -22.54 -14.38
N VAL A 118 25.72 -23.70 -14.87
CA VAL A 118 25.23 -23.85 -16.25
C VAL A 118 24.02 -22.98 -16.51
N PHE A 119 23.07 -22.94 -15.57
CA PHE A 119 21.86 -22.13 -15.70
C PHE A 119 22.18 -20.63 -15.69
N VAL A 120 22.99 -20.17 -14.74
CA VAL A 120 23.40 -18.74 -14.63
C VAL A 120 24.19 -18.31 -15.88
N ALA A 121 25.10 -19.16 -16.39
CA ALA A 121 25.84 -18.86 -17.61
C ALA A 121 24.93 -18.72 -18.84
N ARG A 122 23.88 -19.55 -18.94
CA ARG A 122 22.88 -19.44 -20.02
C ARG A 122 22.05 -18.15 -19.88
N LEU A 123 21.63 -17.77 -18.68
CA LEU A 123 20.91 -16.53 -18.45
C LEU A 123 21.74 -15.31 -18.87
N ARG A 124 23.04 -15.32 -18.57
CA ARG A 124 23.96 -14.26 -19.02
C ARG A 124 24.10 -14.23 -20.54
N ALA A 125 24.33 -15.37 -21.16
CA ALA A 125 24.58 -15.49 -22.61
C ALA A 125 23.30 -15.21 -23.44
N GLU A 126 22.15 -15.74 -23.04
CA GLU A 126 20.94 -15.77 -23.86
C GLU A 126 19.92 -14.68 -23.49
N ALA A 127 19.86 -14.27 -22.22
CA ALA A 127 18.96 -13.21 -21.74
C ALA A 127 19.70 -11.88 -21.47
N GLY A 128 21.04 -11.90 -21.38
CA GLY A 128 21.85 -10.75 -21.02
C GLY A 128 21.57 -10.28 -19.59
N LEU A 129 21.32 -11.24 -18.68
CA LEU A 129 21.05 -10.99 -17.27
C LEU A 129 22.24 -11.43 -16.42
N ASP A 130 22.70 -10.53 -15.55
CA ASP A 130 23.61 -10.88 -14.48
C ASP A 130 22.79 -11.24 -13.23
N VAL A 131 22.68 -12.55 -12.97
CA VAL A 131 21.77 -13.08 -11.96
C VAL A 131 22.52 -13.34 -10.66
N HIS A 132 22.08 -12.76 -9.57
CA HIS A 132 22.59 -13.02 -8.23
C HIS A 132 21.81 -14.16 -7.57
N VAL A 133 22.49 -15.28 -7.28
CA VAL A 133 21.91 -16.36 -6.51
C VAL A 133 22.03 -16.01 -5.03
N ILE A 134 20.92 -15.67 -4.40
CA ILE A 134 20.88 -15.18 -3.01
C ILE A 134 20.76 -16.33 -2.00
N SER A 135 21.33 -16.12 -0.80
CA SER A 135 21.16 -17.04 0.32
C SER A 135 19.72 -17.01 0.85
N GLY A 136 19.28 -18.07 1.53
CA GLY A 136 17.93 -18.08 2.15
C GLY A 136 17.75 -16.99 3.20
N ARG A 137 18.81 -16.61 3.93
CA ARG A 137 18.76 -15.49 4.88
C ARG A 137 18.62 -14.14 4.19
N GLU A 138 19.27 -13.96 3.03
CA GLU A 138 19.11 -12.76 2.23
C GLU A 138 17.72 -12.68 1.61
N GLU A 139 17.17 -13.81 1.14
CA GLU A 139 15.80 -13.93 0.69
C GLU A 139 14.81 -13.51 1.80
N ALA A 140 14.98 -14.05 3.02
CA ALA A 140 14.18 -13.67 4.19
C ALA A 140 14.32 -12.17 4.55
N ARG A 141 15.54 -11.60 4.49
CA ARG A 141 15.79 -10.18 4.73
C ARG A 141 15.03 -9.30 3.74
N LEU A 142 15.12 -9.63 2.47
CA LEU A 142 14.42 -8.88 1.41
C LEU A 142 12.90 -8.99 1.58
N ILE A 143 12.36 -10.18 1.86
CA ILE A 143 10.93 -10.35 2.13
C ILE A 143 10.49 -9.46 3.30
N TYR A 144 11.29 -9.41 4.37
CA TYR A 144 10.97 -8.55 5.51
C TYR A 144 10.97 -7.07 5.15
N LEU A 145 11.91 -6.60 4.33
CA LEU A 145 11.89 -5.23 3.81
C LEU A 145 10.63 -4.93 2.98
N GLY A 146 10.17 -5.91 2.20
CA GLY A 146 8.89 -5.80 1.48
C GLY A 146 7.71 -5.64 2.44
N VAL A 147 7.68 -6.41 3.52
CA VAL A 147 6.65 -6.28 4.56
C VAL A 147 6.71 -4.92 5.24
N LEU A 148 7.90 -4.47 5.69
CA LEU A 148 8.10 -3.14 6.27
C LEU A 148 7.76 -2.00 5.30
N GLY A 149 7.92 -2.23 4.01
CA GLY A 149 7.51 -1.29 2.97
C GLY A 149 6.00 -1.10 2.86
N ARG A 150 5.22 -2.01 3.44
CA ARG A 150 3.77 -2.12 3.23
C ARG A 150 2.93 -1.92 4.48
N VAL A 151 3.38 -2.41 5.64
CA VAL A 151 2.60 -2.37 6.89
C VAL A 151 3.23 -1.43 7.91
N GLU A 152 2.39 -0.74 8.67
CA GLU A 152 2.82 0.08 9.79
C GLU A 152 2.82 -0.77 11.07
N LEU A 153 4.00 -1.11 11.56
CA LEU A 153 4.13 -1.95 12.77
C LEU A 153 4.01 -1.14 14.07
N GLY A 154 4.42 0.13 14.07
CA GLY A 154 4.54 0.91 15.30
C GLY A 154 5.52 0.23 16.27
N GLU A 155 5.07 -0.07 17.48
CA GLU A 155 5.87 -0.77 18.51
C GLU A 155 5.67 -2.29 18.51
N ARG A 156 4.87 -2.82 17.58
CA ARG A 156 4.54 -4.25 17.52
C ARG A 156 5.69 -5.08 16.96
N THR A 157 5.82 -6.29 17.48
CA THR A 157 6.68 -7.34 16.91
C THR A 157 5.87 -8.19 15.94
N ALA A 158 6.35 -8.31 14.72
CA ALA A 158 5.72 -9.10 13.67
C ALA A 158 6.43 -10.44 13.46
N PHE A 159 5.65 -11.50 13.30
CA PHE A 159 6.09 -12.72 12.66
C PHE A 159 5.73 -12.66 11.18
N CYS A 160 6.66 -12.94 10.29
CA CYS A 160 6.43 -12.99 8.85
C CYS A 160 6.80 -14.35 8.29
N LEU A 161 5.94 -14.86 7.41
CA LEU A 161 6.05 -16.18 6.81
C LEU A 161 5.88 -16.08 5.29
N ASP A 162 6.86 -16.57 4.51
CA ASP A 162 6.73 -16.74 3.06
C ASP A 162 6.83 -18.22 2.69
N ILE A 163 5.74 -18.83 2.25
CA ILE A 163 5.73 -20.23 1.81
C ILE A 163 5.91 -20.25 0.29
N GLY A 164 7.16 -20.34 -0.13
CA GLY A 164 7.56 -20.42 -1.53
C GLY A 164 7.35 -21.80 -2.18
N GLY A 165 7.97 -21.99 -3.36
CA GLY A 165 7.97 -23.29 -4.04
C GLY A 165 8.99 -24.25 -3.44
N GLY A 166 10.20 -23.77 -3.14
CA GLY A 166 11.31 -24.60 -2.67
C GLY A 166 11.66 -24.42 -1.19
N SER A 167 11.40 -23.24 -0.63
CA SER A 167 11.69 -22.88 0.76
C SER A 167 10.50 -22.20 1.44
N THR A 168 10.62 -22.05 2.75
CA THR A 168 9.76 -21.22 3.57
C THR A 168 10.62 -20.32 4.44
N GLU A 169 10.50 -19.03 4.25
CA GLU A 169 11.19 -18.02 5.03
C GLU A 169 10.39 -17.72 6.28
N VAL A 170 11.09 -17.68 7.42
CA VAL A 170 10.53 -17.42 8.75
C VAL A 170 11.28 -16.25 9.36
N ILE A 171 10.55 -15.17 9.66
CA ILE A 171 11.14 -13.92 10.10
C ILE A 171 10.42 -13.43 11.36
N VAL A 172 11.18 -12.92 12.34
CA VAL A 172 10.63 -12.08 13.41
C VAL A 172 11.32 -10.74 13.36
N GLY A 173 10.56 -9.66 13.53
CA GLY A 173 11.13 -8.32 13.54
C GLY A 173 10.16 -7.23 14.01
N ASP A 174 10.71 -6.04 14.22
CA ASP A 174 10.01 -4.82 14.58
C ASP A 174 10.05 -3.79 13.43
N ALA A 175 9.50 -2.61 13.64
CA ALA A 175 9.49 -1.55 12.63
C ALA A 175 10.91 -1.08 12.18
N ARG A 176 11.96 -1.44 12.91
CA ARG A 176 13.33 -0.97 12.67
C ARG A 176 14.23 -2.04 12.09
N ARG A 177 14.05 -3.31 12.49
CA ARG A 177 14.97 -4.39 12.11
C ARG A 177 14.33 -5.77 12.23
N HIS A 178 14.92 -6.72 11.52
CA HIS A 178 14.69 -8.13 11.80
C HIS A 178 15.42 -8.55 13.10
N LEU A 179 14.77 -9.36 13.90
CA LEU A 179 15.28 -9.94 15.14
C LEU A 179 15.73 -11.39 14.92
N PHE A 180 15.03 -12.10 14.02
CA PHE A 180 15.33 -13.46 13.62
C PHE A 180 15.04 -13.65 12.13
N LEU A 181 15.91 -14.37 11.41
CA LEU A 181 15.75 -14.76 10.02
C LEU A 181 16.18 -16.22 9.84
N ASP A 182 15.33 -17.01 9.22
CA ASP A 182 15.68 -18.36 8.76
C ASP A 182 14.96 -18.69 7.45
N SER A 183 15.51 -19.66 6.71
CA SER A 183 14.94 -20.23 5.48
C SER A 183 14.92 -21.73 5.60
N LEU A 184 13.74 -22.29 5.65
CA LEU A 184 13.51 -23.71 5.86
C LEU A 184 13.38 -24.43 4.51
N PRO A 185 13.86 -25.66 4.36
CA PRO A 185 13.67 -26.48 3.16
C PRO A 185 12.22 -27.03 3.09
N LEU A 186 11.23 -26.15 3.21
CA LEU A 186 9.81 -26.44 3.28
C LEU A 186 9.06 -25.61 2.23
N GLY A 187 9.13 -26.00 0.96
CA GLY A 187 8.40 -25.36 -0.12
C GLY A 187 7.24 -26.23 -0.63
N ALA A 188 6.21 -25.58 -1.18
CA ALA A 188 5.03 -26.29 -1.68
C ALA A 188 5.37 -27.26 -2.85
N VAL A 189 6.27 -26.86 -3.76
CA VAL A 189 6.74 -27.72 -4.88
C VAL A 189 7.66 -28.81 -4.34
N ARG A 190 8.59 -28.45 -3.45
CA ARG A 190 9.53 -29.42 -2.83
C ARG A 190 8.78 -30.54 -2.14
N LEU A 191 7.84 -30.21 -1.24
CA LEU A 191 7.10 -31.23 -0.48
C LEU A 191 6.16 -32.06 -1.37
N ALA A 192 5.58 -31.46 -2.40
CA ALA A 192 4.71 -32.17 -3.33
C ALA A 192 5.50 -33.14 -4.24
N GLY A 193 6.77 -32.84 -4.52
CA GLY A 193 7.63 -33.63 -5.38
C GLY A 193 8.60 -34.55 -4.63
N ASP A 194 8.62 -34.58 -3.30
CA ASP A 194 9.52 -35.44 -2.54
C ASP A 194 9.07 -36.92 -2.60
N PRO A 195 9.88 -37.84 -3.19
CA PRO A 195 9.50 -39.22 -3.32
C PRO A 195 9.36 -39.98 -2.00
N ASN A 196 9.89 -39.43 -0.89
CA ASN A 196 9.80 -40.03 0.44
C ASN A 196 8.54 -39.56 1.20
N LEU A 197 7.80 -38.57 0.67
CA LEU A 197 6.58 -38.06 1.23
C LEU A 197 5.36 -38.57 0.46
N PRO A 198 4.17 -38.50 1.09
CA PRO A 198 2.93 -38.87 0.43
C PRO A 198 2.65 -38.00 -0.80
N ASP A 199 2.10 -38.62 -1.84
CA ASP A 199 1.58 -37.88 -3.00
C ASP A 199 0.39 -37.00 -2.59
N VAL A 200 0.49 -35.72 -2.88
CA VAL A 200 -0.52 -34.71 -2.58
C VAL A 200 -1.33 -34.27 -3.82
N SER A 201 -1.04 -34.85 -4.99
CA SER A 201 -1.75 -34.53 -6.23
C SER A 201 -3.20 -35.04 -6.21
N GLY A 202 -3.46 -36.14 -5.49
CA GLY A 202 -4.78 -36.72 -5.26
C GLY A 202 -5.40 -36.36 -3.90
N ARG A 203 -6.38 -37.18 -3.48
CA ARG A 203 -6.94 -37.11 -2.12
C ARG A 203 -5.92 -37.62 -1.12
N VAL A 204 -5.68 -36.83 -0.06
CA VAL A 204 -4.70 -37.14 0.97
C VAL A 204 -5.37 -37.79 2.18
N SER A 205 -4.97 -39.00 2.52
CA SER A 205 -5.49 -39.72 3.68
C SER A 205 -5.11 -39.06 5.00
N SER A 206 -5.74 -39.45 6.11
CA SER A 206 -5.39 -38.92 7.43
C SER A 206 -3.98 -39.32 7.87
N ASP A 207 -3.52 -40.52 7.51
CA ASP A 207 -2.20 -41.01 7.84
C ASP A 207 -1.12 -40.27 7.02
N ASP A 208 -1.38 -40.05 5.74
CA ASP A 208 -0.47 -39.29 4.87
C ASP A 208 -0.38 -37.82 5.30
N TYR A 209 -1.49 -37.23 5.67
CA TYR A 209 -1.50 -35.89 6.25
C TYR A 209 -0.64 -35.80 7.53
N GLN A 210 -0.73 -36.77 8.44
CA GLN A 210 0.11 -36.82 9.63
C GLN A 210 1.60 -37.02 9.29
N ARG A 211 1.91 -37.78 8.22
CA ARG A 211 3.29 -37.93 7.74
C ARG A 211 3.83 -36.60 7.23
N LEU A 212 3.05 -35.85 6.47
CA LEU A 212 3.42 -34.49 6.01
C LEU A 212 3.65 -33.55 7.19
N GLN A 213 2.74 -33.51 8.17
CA GLN A 213 2.92 -32.68 9.37
C GLN A 213 4.20 -33.05 10.16
N ARG A 214 4.51 -34.35 10.27
CA ARG A 214 5.76 -34.80 10.91
C ARG A 214 7.00 -34.29 10.18
N ALA A 215 7.00 -34.35 8.85
CA ALA A 215 8.10 -33.86 8.04
C ALA A 215 8.29 -32.33 8.24
N VAL A 216 7.19 -31.56 8.23
CA VAL A 216 7.23 -30.12 8.49
C VAL A 216 7.80 -29.84 9.88
N ARG A 217 7.32 -30.50 10.93
CA ARG A 217 7.82 -30.32 12.31
C ARG A 217 9.30 -30.64 12.43
N LEU A 218 9.75 -31.72 11.79
CA LEU A 218 11.16 -32.10 11.82
C LEU A 218 12.05 -31.02 11.21
N ALA A 219 11.64 -30.48 10.06
CA ALA A 219 12.40 -29.45 9.35
C ALA A 219 12.33 -28.07 10.04
N SER A 220 11.28 -27.79 10.82
CA SER A 220 11.07 -26.46 11.43
C SER A 220 11.43 -26.40 12.92
N VAL A 221 11.84 -27.49 13.56
CA VAL A 221 12.02 -27.58 15.03
C VAL A 221 12.91 -26.47 15.60
N HIS A 222 14.02 -26.14 14.94
CA HIS A 222 14.96 -25.11 15.39
C HIS A 222 14.38 -23.71 15.24
N ALA A 223 13.74 -23.42 14.11
CA ALA A 223 13.08 -22.13 13.85
C ALA A 223 11.91 -21.90 14.82
N VAL A 224 11.05 -22.91 15.02
CA VAL A 224 9.93 -22.82 15.97
C VAL A 224 10.45 -22.54 17.40
N LYS A 225 11.51 -23.24 17.83
CA LYS A 225 12.13 -22.99 19.14
C LYS A 225 12.67 -21.56 19.26
N ALA A 226 13.31 -21.05 18.20
CA ALA A 226 13.87 -19.70 18.21
C ALA A 226 12.77 -18.63 18.19
N VAL A 227 11.73 -18.80 17.35
CA VAL A 227 10.60 -17.84 17.26
C VAL A 227 9.81 -17.75 18.57
N ARG A 228 9.62 -18.87 19.28
CA ARG A 228 8.95 -18.88 20.59
C ARG A 228 9.66 -18.08 21.70
N ALA A 229 10.89 -17.64 21.47
CA ALA A 229 11.60 -16.75 22.39
C ALA A 229 11.20 -15.28 22.26
N PHE A 230 10.35 -14.94 21.28
CA PHE A 230 9.87 -13.58 21.03
C PHE A 230 8.37 -13.49 21.32
N ASP A 231 7.94 -12.37 21.91
CA ASP A 231 6.53 -12.02 22.02
C ASP A 231 6.06 -11.45 20.67
N VAL A 232 5.26 -12.22 19.95
CA VAL A 232 4.74 -11.87 18.64
C VAL A 232 3.34 -11.28 18.77
N ASP A 233 3.15 -10.05 18.33
CA ASP A 233 1.86 -9.34 18.38
C ASP A 233 0.99 -9.62 17.16
N VAL A 234 1.62 -9.76 15.98
CA VAL A 234 0.93 -9.91 14.68
C VAL A 234 1.65 -10.91 13.79
N ALA A 235 0.91 -11.63 12.97
CA ALA A 235 1.47 -12.55 11.98
C ALA A 235 1.04 -12.18 10.56
N TYR A 236 2.02 -12.05 9.67
CA TYR A 236 1.83 -11.79 8.26
C TYR A 236 2.31 -12.97 7.42
N GLY A 237 1.56 -13.27 6.38
CA GLY A 237 1.95 -14.27 5.39
C GLY A 237 2.05 -13.63 4.01
N THR A 238 3.13 -13.95 3.30
CA THR A 238 3.32 -13.54 1.92
C THR A 238 3.21 -14.76 1.00
N SER A 239 3.36 -14.60 -0.29
CA SER A 239 3.28 -15.66 -1.30
C SER A 239 1.89 -16.17 -1.67
N GLY A 240 1.89 -17.03 -2.68
CA GLY A 240 0.64 -17.55 -3.23
C GLY A 240 -0.04 -18.60 -2.34
N THR A 241 0.69 -19.32 -1.49
CA THR A 241 0.09 -20.34 -0.62
C THR A 241 -0.82 -19.70 0.42
N VAL A 242 -0.31 -18.73 1.19
CA VAL A 242 -1.08 -18.07 2.25
C VAL A 242 -2.28 -17.34 1.66
N ARG A 243 -2.08 -16.63 0.54
CA ARG A 243 -3.18 -15.92 -0.15
C ARG A 243 -4.29 -16.86 -0.65
N ASN A 244 -3.94 -18.01 -1.23
CA ASN A 244 -4.96 -18.98 -1.65
C ASN A 244 -5.74 -19.53 -0.47
N VAL A 245 -5.07 -19.87 0.65
CA VAL A 245 -5.74 -20.38 1.85
C VAL A 245 -6.69 -19.33 2.43
N ALA A 246 -6.27 -18.07 2.54
CA ALA A 246 -7.10 -16.98 3.02
C ALA A 246 -8.29 -16.69 2.07
N ALA A 247 -8.06 -16.68 0.76
CA ALA A 247 -9.11 -16.45 -0.22
C ALA A 247 -10.15 -17.59 -0.26
N VAL A 248 -9.71 -18.85 -0.14
CA VAL A 248 -10.64 -20.00 0.00
C VAL A 248 -11.44 -19.91 1.29
N ALA A 249 -10.82 -19.49 2.40
CA ALA A 249 -11.53 -19.27 3.67
C ALA A 249 -12.63 -18.21 3.50
N ALA A 250 -12.34 -17.06 2.91
CA ALA A 250 -13.30 -16.00 2.67
C ALA A 250 -14.49 -16.47 1.80
N ARG A 251 -14.19 -17.10 0.65
CA ARG A 251 -15.23 -17.50 -0.31
C ARG A 251 -16.02 -18.73 0.10
N VAL A 252 -15.34 -19.76 0.65
CA VAL A 252 -15.99 -21.05 0.92
C VAL A 252 -16.53 -21.15 2.35
N LEU A 253 -15.84 -20.58 3.34
CA LEU A 253 -16.27 -20.69 4.74
C LEU A 253 -17.14 -19.51 5.18
N HIS A 254 -16.93 -18.33 4.59
CA HIS A 254 -17.59 -17.08 5.00
C HIS A 254 -18.51 -16.50 3.92
N ASP A 255 -18.62 -17.13 2.74
CA ASP A 255 -19.48 -16.72 1.61
C ASP A 255 -19.34 -15.23 1.24
N ARG A 256 -18.10 -14.75 1.18
CA ARG A 256 -17.79 -13.37 0.81
C ARG A 256 -16.55 -13.27 -0.07
N GLU A 257 -16.44 -12.14 -0.78
CA GLU A 257 -15.20 -11.81 -1.49
C GLU A 257 -14.05 -11.58 -0.51
N PRO A 258 -12.84 -12.07 -0.84
CA PRO A 258 -11.67 -11.80 -0.04
C PRO A 258 -11.37 -10.29 -0.04
N GLN A 259 -11.03 -9.78 1.12
CA GLN A 259 -10.57 -8.40 1.27
C GLN A 259 -9.09 -8.29 0.87
N ARG A 260 -8.66 -7.06 0.62
CA ARG A 260 -7.23 -6.79 0.53
C ARG A 260 -6.59 -7.10 1.89
N ASP A 261 -5.45 -7.80 1.86
CA ASP A 261 -4.74 -8.23 3.07
C ASP A 261 -5.66 -9.06 3.99
N GLU A 262 -6.25 -10.12 3.40
CA GLU A 262 -7.22 -11.01 4.03
C GLU A 262 -6.62 -11.76 5.23
N THR A 263 -7.32 -11.74 6.36
CA THR A 263 -6.91 -12.46 7.56
C THR A 263 -7.63 -13.80 7.70
N ALA A 264 -6.87 -14.86 7.89
CA ALA A 264 -7.39 -16.20 8.16
C ALA A 264 -7.05 -16.64 9.58
N SER A 265 -8.04 -17.07 10.34
CA SER A 265 -7.81 -17.68 11.66
C SER A 265 -7.20 -19.08 11.52
N LEU A 266 -6.50 -19.57 12.53
CA LEU A 266 -6.01 -20.96 12.59
C LEU A 266 -7.16 -21.97 12.41
N ALA A 267 -8.35 -21.65 12.93
CA ALA A 267 -9.52 -22.49 12.77
C ALA A 267 -9.97 -22.56 11.29
N ASP A 268 -9.91 -21.45 10.57
CA ASP A 268 -10.23 -21.40 9.13
C ASP A 268 -9.17 -22.14 8.31
N VAL A 269 -7.88 -21.91 8.60
CA VAL A 269 -6.77 -22.65 7.95
C VAL A 269 -6.97 -24.15 8.09
N ARG A 270 -7.30 -24.65 9.26
CA ARG A 270 -7.60 -26.08 9.51
C ARG A 270 -8.78 -26.59 8.68
N LYS A 271 -9.85 -25.81 8.57
CA LYS A 271 -11.02 -26.18 7.75
C LYS A 271 -10.65 -26.22 6.26
N VAL A 272 -9.91 -25.23 5.79
CA VAL A 272 -9.43 -25.17 4.40
C VAL A 272 -8.51 -26.36 4.08
N VAL A 273 -7.54 -26.67 4.96
CA VAL A 273 -6.67 -27.87 4.79
C VAL A 273 -7.52 -29.13 4.73
N LYS A 274 -8.48 -29.30 5.65
CA LYS A 274 -9.38 -30.45 5.66
C LYS A 274 -10.21 -30.57 4.36
N LEU A 275 -10.69 -29.45 3.84
CA LEU A 275 -11.41 -29.39 2.57
C LEU A 275 -10.49 -29.82 1.42
N LEU A 276 -9.37 -29.13 1.24
CA LEU A 276 -8.48 -29.32 0.08
C LEU A 276 -7.88 -30.72 0.02
N ARG A 277 -7.48 -31.30 1.15
CA ARG A 277 -6.95 -32.66 1.19
C ARG A 277 -7.98 -33.75 0.86
N GLY A 278 -9.28 -33.46 1.05
CA GLY A 278 -10.39 -34.36 0.73
C GLY A 278 -10.78 -34.38 -0.74
N LEU A 279 -10.25 -33.47 -1.55
CA LEU A 279 -10.58 -33.31 -2.96
C LEU A 279 -9.51 -33.91 -3.87
N SER A 280 -9.93 -34.42 -5.03
CA SER A 280 -9.04 -34.74 -6.14
C SER A 280 -8.45 -33.46 -6.75
N LEU A 281 -7.42 -33.60 -7.58
CA LEU A 281 -6.80 -32.46 -8.29
C LEU A 281 -7.82 -31.67 -9.12
N GLU A 282 -8.71 -32.37 -9.83
CA GLU A 282 -9.72 -31.75 -10.69
C GLU A 282 -10.77 -30.99 -9.87
N GLU A 283 -11.23 -31.60 -8.77
CA GLU A 283 -12.16 -30.91 -7.84
C GLU A 283 -11.50 -29.67 -7.21
N ARG A 284 -10.21 -29.72 -6.87
CA ARG A 284 -9.48 -28.55 -6.31
C ARG A 284 -9.41 -27.39 -7.27
N ARG A 285 -9.22 -27.64 -8.57
CA ARG A 285 -9.20 -26.58 -9.60
C ARG A 285 -10.47 -25.74 -9.64
N GLY A 286 -11.60 -26.33 -9.24
CA GLY A 286 -12.88 -25.66 -9.16
C GLY A 286 -13.17 -24.97 -7.82
N VAL A 287 -12.29 -25.01 -6.82
CA VAL A 287 -12.54 -24.40 -5.51
C VAL A 287 -12.50 -22.88 -5.60
N PRO A 288 -13.60 -22.18 -5.19
CA PRO A 288 -13.61 -20.72 -5.19
C PRO A 288 -12.49 -20.12 -4.31
N GLY A 289 -11.76 -19.16 -4.85
CA GLY A 289 -10.63 -18.53 -4.16
C GLY A 289 -9.27 -19.22 -4.38
N LEU A 290 -9.25 -20.44 -4.91
CA LEU A 290 -8.01 -21.13 -5.27
C LEU A 290 -7.58 -20.78 -6.69
N ASN A 291 -6.29 -20.45 -6.87
CA ASN A 291 -5.71 -20.36 -8.21
C ASN A 291 -5.53 -21.79 -8.78
N PRO A 292 -6.16 -22.14 -9.92
CA PRO A 292 -6.09 -23.47 -10.51
C PRO A 292 -4.67 -23.98 -10.80
N ASP A 293 -3.73 -23.06 -11.13
CA ASP A 293 -2.32 -23.40 -11.41
C ASP A 293 -1.54 -23.89 -10.18
N ARG A 294 -2.15 -23.81 -9.01
CA ARG A 294 -1.56 -24.25 -7.73
C ARG A 294 -2.29 -25.43 -7.10
N ALA A 295 -3.31 -25.96 -7.75
CA ALA A 295 -4.15 -27.04 -7.21
C ALA A 295 -3.36 -28.30 -6.84
N ASP A 296 -2.28 -28.57 -7.55
CA ASP A 296 -1.37 -29.71 -7.35
C ASP A 296 -0.45 -29.57 -6.12
N ILE A 297 -0.05 -28.34 -5.76
CA ILE A 297 0.91 -28.06 -4.69
C ILE A 297 0.28 -27.42 -3.46
N VAL A 298 -0.98 -26.97 -3.55
CA VAL A 298 -1.60 -26.17 -2.49
C VAL A 298 -1.74 -26.93 -1.17
N VAL A 299 -2.00 -28.24 -1.22
CA VAL A 299 -2.16 -29.06 0.01
C VAL A 299 -0.84 -29.10 0.77
N ALA A 300 0.30 -29.33 0.09
CA ALA A 300 1.61 -29.31 0.71
C ALA A 300 1.88 -27.97 1.44
N GLY A 301 1.69 -26.86 0.72
CA GLY A 301 1.90 -25.53 1.29
C GLY A 301 0.93 -25.19 2.43
N ALA A 302 -0.34 -25.61 2.31
CA ALA A 302 -1.34 -25.38 3.37
C ALA A 302 -1.03 -26.19 4.64
N VAL A 303 -0.46 -27.39 4.51
CA VAL A 303 0.02 -28.18 5.66
C VAL A 303 1.21 -27.50 6.34
N VAL A 304 2.12 -26.87 5.59
CA VAL A 304 3.20 -26.05 6.18
C VAL A 304 2.62 -24.91 7.00
N LEU A 305 1.68 -24.15 6.42
CA LEU A 305 1.03 -23.03 7.10
C LEU A 305 0.34 -23.46 8.40
N GLU A 306 -0.52 -24.48 8.30
CA GLU A 306 -1.27 -25.00 9.46
C GLU A 306 -0.35 -25.49 10.57
N THR A 307 0.71 -26.23 10.22
CA THR A 307 1.64 -26.81 11.19
C THR A 307 2.42 -25.72 11.89
N LEU A 308 2.98 -24.74 11.15
CA LEU A 308 3.72 -23.63 11.74
C LEU A 308 2.83 -22.75 12.62
N MET A 309 1.62 -22.40 12.16
CA MET A 309 0.67 -21.64 12.98
C MET A 309 0.29 -22.39 14.27
N THR A 310 0.12 -23.73 14.19
CA THR A 310 -0.21 -24.54 15.37
C THR A 310 0.97 -24.60 16.34
N ASP A 311 2.16 -24.87 15.83
CA ASP A 311 3.35 -25.05 16.66
C ASP A 311 3.87 -23.72 17.23
N LEU A 312 3.58 -22.58 16.60
CA LEU A 312 3.88 -21.23 17.09
C LEU A 312 2.72 -20.59 17.88
N GLU A 313 1.60 -21.30 18.03
CA GLU A 313 0.40 -20.82 18.73
C GLU A 313 -0.17 -19.50 18.15
N LEU A 314 -0.02 -19.31 16.82
CA LEU A 314 -0.51 -18.12 16.14
C LEU A 314 -2.03 -18.21 15.92
N PRO A 315 -2.82 -17.28 16.45
CA PRO A 315 -4.29 -17.34 16.34
C PRO A 315 -4.80 -17.05 14.93
N ALA A 316 -4.09 -16.23 14.19
CA ALA A 316 -4.44 -15.82 12.85
C ALA A 316 -3.20 -15.40 12.06
N VAL A 317 -3.32 -15.34 10.73
CA VAL A 317 -2.32 -14.80 9.81
C VAL A 317 -3.00 -13.88 8.80
N THR A 318 -2.43 -12.70 8.56
CA THR A 318 -2.88 -11.78 7.52
C THR A 318 -2.09 -12.04 6.24
N ALA A 319 -2.78 -12.44 5.17
CA ALA A 319 -2.20 -12.70 3.86
C ALA A 319 -2.00 -11.37 3.12
N LEU A 320 -0.78 -10.86 3.08
CA LEU A 320 -0.47 -9.61 2.39
C LEU A 320 -0.59 -9.78 0.86
N THR A 321 -1.37 -8.90 0.26
CA THR A 321 -1.58 -8.88 -1.20
C THR A 321 -0.41 -8.14 -1.85
N GLU A 322 0.13 -8.70 -2.95
CA GLU A 322 1.22 -8.08 -3.73
C GLU A 322 2.44 -7.65 -2.88
N CYS A 323 2.78 -8.45 -1.89
CA CYS A 323 3.95 -8.29 -1.04
C CYS A 323 4.85 -9.51 -1.15
N GLY A 324 6.17 -9.31 -1.20
CA GLY A 324 7.14 -10.39 -1.25
C GLY A 324 8.54 -9.94 -1.64
N LEU A 325 9.32 -10.87 -2.19
CA LEU A 325 10.73 -10.67 -2.51
C LEU A 325 11.00 -9.45 -3.41
N ARG A 326 10.20 -9.24 -4.47
CA ARG A 326 10.40 -8.11 -5.41
C ARG A 326 10.18 -6.75 -4.75
N ASP A 327 9.19 -6.67 -3.87
CA ASP A 327 8.91 -5.45 -3.10
C ASP A 327 10.08 -5.13 -2.17
N GLY A 328 10.66 -6.18 -1.56
CA GLY A 328 11.89 -6.05 -0.78
C GLY A 328 13.10 -5.64 -1.61
N MET A 329 13.26 -6.18 -2.82
CA MET A 329 14.32 -5.74 -3.74
C MET A 329 14.18 -4.26 -4.09
N LEU A 330 12.96 -3.78 -4.33
CA LEU A 330 12.70 -2.36 -4.55
C LEU A 330 13.04 -1.53 -3.31
N MET A 331 12.61 -1.93 -2.12
CA MET A 331 12.92 -1.19 -0.87
C MET A 331 14.42 -1.17 -0.61
N ASP A 332 15.11 -2.28 -0.82
CA ASP A 332 16.56 -2.37 -0.68
C ASP A 332 17.29 -1.47 -1.70
N TYR A 333 16.84 -1.46 -2.95
CA TYR A 333 17.35 -0.59 -4.00
C TYR A 333 17.20 0.89 -3.65
N LEU A 334 16.01 1.30 -3.25
CA LEU A 334 15.71 2.68 -2.85
C LEU A 334 16.51 3.10 -1.62
N SER A 335 16.77 2.18 -0.67
CA SER A 335 17.50 2.49 0.57
C SER A 335 18.98 2.76 0.39
N ARG A 336 19.59 2.30 -0.72
CA ARG A 336 21.04 2.42 -0.98
C ARG A 336 21.44 3.63 -1.83
N GLY A 337 20.50 4.36 -2.39
CA GLY A 337 20.77 5.41 -3.38
C GLY A 337 20.33 6.81 -2.92
N PRO A 338 20.26 7.76 -3.86
CA PRO A 338 19.82 9.14 -3.59
C PRO A 338 18.36 9.22 -3.09
N HIS A 339 17.65 8.10 -3.11
CA HIS A 339 16.26 7.97 -2.66
C HIS A 339 16.13 7.47 -1.22
N ALA A 340 17.26 7.27 -0.49
CA ALA A 340 17.29 6.68 0.85
C ALA A 340 16.37 7.41 1.86
N ALA A 341 16.24 8.73 1.76
CA ALA A 341 15.35 9.54 2.59
C ALA A 341 13.88 9.11 2.49
N LEU A 342 13.43 8.60 1.33
CA LEU A 342 12.07 8.09 1.15
C LEU A 342 11.75 6.87 2.03
N VAL A 343 12.78 6.08 2.34
CA VAL A 343 12.61 4.84 3.09
C VAL A 343 12.86 5.05 4.58
N HIS A 344 13.78 5.95 4.94
CA HIS A 344 14.27 6.09 6.32
C HIS A 344 13.61 7.22 7.12
N GLU A 345 13.08 8.26 6.45
CA GLU A 345 12.56 9.45 7.12
C GLU A 345 11.02 9.48 7.23
N LEU A 346 10.32 8.67 6.46
CA LEU A 346 8.87 8.67 6.37
C LEU A 346 8.28 7.35 6.86
N THR A 347 7.15 7.43 7.57
CA THR A 347 6.31 6.27 7.84
C THR A 347 5.76 5.67 6.54
N VAL A 348 5.24 4.45 6.59
CA VAL A 348 4.61 3.82 5.41
C VAL A 348 3.44 4.66 4.91
N ARG A 349 2.62 5.22 5.83
CA ARG A 349 1.46 6.05 5.53
C ARG A 349 1.87 7.35 4.84
N GLU A 350 2.80 8.11 5.44
CA GLU A 350 3.33 9.35 4.86
C GLU A 350 3.94 9.11 3.48
N ARG A 351 4.72 8.05 3.33
CA ARG A 351 5.32 7.67 2.05
C ARG A 351 4.24 7.39 1.01
N SER A 352 3.22 6.61 1.35
CA SER A 352 2.12 6.26 0.44
C SER A 352 1.35 7.50 -0.04
N VAL A 353 1.03 8.41 0.88
CA VAL A 353 0.36 9.68 0.56
C VAL A 353 1.22 10.55 -0.34
N LEU A 354 2.48 10.80 0.02
CA LEU A 354 3.37 11.65 -0.75
C LEU A 354 3.73 11.06 -2.12
N GLN A 355 3.81 9.72 -2.23
CA GLN A 355 3.96 9.05 -3.51
C GLN A 355 2.80 9.38 -4.45
N LEU A 356 1.56 9.31 -3.97
CA LEU A 356 0.39 9.59 -4.78
C LEU A 356 0.30 11.08 -5.15
N VAL A 357 0.58 12.00 -4.21
CA VAL A 357 0.66 13.45 -4.48
C VAL A 357 1.63 13.74 -5.62
N ARG A 358 2.85 13.19 -5.54
CA ARG A 358 3.92 13.40 -6.52
C ARG A 358 3.66 12.72 -7.85
N ALA A 359 3.11 11.49 -7.83
CA ALA A 359 2.75 10.75 -9.05
C ALA A 359 1.69 11.48 -9.87
N CYS A 360 0.77 12.19 -9.20
CA CYS A 360 -0.24 13.04 -9.85
C CYS A 360 0.27 14.46 -10.18
N GLY A 361 1.50 14.81 -9.83
CA GLY A 361 2.06 16.15 -10.09
C GLY A 361 1.29 17.28 -9.40
N ALA A 362 0.65 17.00 -8.25
CA ALA A 362 -0.08 18.00 -7.48
C ALA A 362 0.87 19.01 -6.82
N ASP A 363 0.38 20.21 -6.55
CA ASP A 363 1.13 21.27 -5.86
C ASP A 363 1.36 20.86 -4.38
N GLU A 364 2.53 20.26 -4.11
CA GLU A 364 2.87 19.78 -2.76
C GLU A 364 2.94 20.95 -1.75
N ALA A 365 3.34 22.16 -2.17
CA ALA A 365 3.43 23.31 -1.29
C ALA A 365 2.04 23.78 -0.82
N HIS A 366 1.10 23.91 -1.76
CA HIS A 366 -0.30 24.20 -1.47
C HIS A 366 -0.92 23.10 -0.60
N ALA A 367 -0.77 21.83 -0.99
CA ALA A 367 -1.34 20.69 -0.25
C ALA A 367 -0.85 20.65 1.21
N ARG A 368 0.46 20.86 1.46
CA ARG A 368 1.02 20.93 2.82
C ARG A 368 0.52 22.14 3.60
N HIS A 369 0.32 23.26 2.92
CA HIS A 369 -0.22 24.47 3.57
C HIS A 369 -1.67 24.25 4.00
N VAL A 370 -2.51 23.71 3.12
CA VAL A 370 -3.91 23.36 3.42
C VAL A 370 -3.98 22.31 4.54
N ALA A 371 -3.11 21.28 4.50
CA ALA A 371 -3.04 20.27 5.57
C ALA A 371 -2.73 20.88 6.92
N ARG A 372 -1.73 21.76 7.01
CA ARG A 372 -1.38 22.46 8.24
C ARG A 372 -2.56 23.30 8.79
N LEU A 373 -3.23 24.08 7.93
CA LEU A 373 -4.41 24.86 8.33
C LEU A 373 -5.57 23.94 8.78
N ALA A 374 -5.79 22.81 8.09
CA ALA A 374 -6.80 21.84 8.46
C ALA A 374 -6.55 21.24 9.84
N LEU A 375 -5.29 20.96 10.19
CA LEU A 375 -4.91 20.44 11.50
C LEU A 375 -5.05 21.49 12.61
N GLU A 376 -4.68 22.75 12.38
CA GLU A 376 -4.92 23.85 13.31
C GLU A 376 -6.42 24.04 13.59
N LEU A 377 -7.23 23.97 12.54
CA LEU A 377 -8.70 24.03 12.66
C LEU A 377 -9.27 22.80 13.39
N PHE A 378 -8.72 21.61 13.16
CA PHE A 378 -9.13 20.40 13.85
C PHE A 378 -8.86 20.50 15.35
N ASP A 379 -7.64 20.84 15.74
CA ASP A 379 -7.22 20.91 17.13
C ASP A 379 -8.01 22.00 17.89
N SER A 380 -8.08 23.21 17.33
CA SER A 380 -8.80 24.33 17.95
C SER A 380 -10.32 24.11 18.01
N SER A 381 -10.92 23.50 16.98
CA SER A 381 -12.37 23.22 17.01
C SER A 381 -12.74 22.11 17.99
N ARG A 382 -11.83 21.16 18.25
CA ARG A 382 -11.99 20.18 19.33
C ARG A 382 -11.98 20.84 20.70
N GLU A 383 -11.05 21.77 20.94
CA GLU A 383 -10.98 22.58 22.17
C GLU A 383 -12.23 23.46 22.34
N ALA A 384 -12.74 24.02 21.24
CA ALA A 384 -13.98 24.78 21.22
C ALA A 384 -15.26 23.92 21.39
N GLY A 385 -15.13 22.59 21.53
CA GLY A 385 -16.23 21.66 21.73
C GLY A 385 -17.09 21.42 20.49
N PHE A 386 -16.54 21.64 19.28
CA PHE A 386 -17.24 21.35 18.03
C PHE A 386 -17.30 19.85 17.74
N HIS A 387 -16.23 19.11 18.03
CA HIS A 387 -16.15 17.66 17.91
C HIS A 387 -15.34 17.02 19.04
N LYS A 388 -15.35 15.65 19.08
CA LYS A 388 -14.59 14.84 20.04
C LYS A 388 -13.69 13.81 19.33
N LEU A 389 -13.34 14.06 18.08
CA LEU A 389 -12.51 13.18 17.26
C LEU A 389 -11.08 13.15 17.83
N GLY A 390 -10.39 12.02 17.64
CA GLY A 390 -9.09 11.73 18.22
C GLY A 390 -7.92 11.85 17.24
N ALA A 391 -6.82 11.16 17.58
CA ALA A 391 -5.58 11.19 16.80
C ALA A 391 -5.74 10.47 15.44
N GLU A 392 -6.52 9.37 15.38
CA GLU A 392 -6.82 8.64 14.16
C GLU A 392 -7.46 9.58 13.11
N GLU A 393 -8.54 10.25 13.49
CA GLU A 393 -9.25 11.14 12.58
C GLU A 393 -8.43 12.40 12.22
N ARG A 394 -7.53 12.83 13.10
CA ARG A 394 -6.58 13.92 12.83
C ARG A 394 -5.59 13.53 11.75
N GLU A 395 -5.04 12.32 11.82
CA GLU A 395 -4.15 11.76 10.79
C GLU A 395 -4.88 11.59 9.46
N LEU A 396 -6.10 11.04 9.46
CA LEU A 396 -6.90 10.90 8.24
C LEU A 396 -7.23 12.24 7.59
N LEU A 397 -7.43 13.31 8.39
CA LEU A 397 -7.62 14.67 7.87
C LEU A 397 -6.35 15.21 7.22
N ASP A 398 -5.18 14.99 7.83
CA ASP A 398 -3.88 15.38 7.27
C ASP A 398 -3.66 14.74 5.90
N CYS A 399 -3.82 13.42 5.83
CA CYS A 399 -3.70 12.66 4.60
C CYS A 399 -4.72 13.11 3.53
N ALA A 400 -5.98 13.30 3.91
CA ALA A 400 -7.03 13.79 3.01
C ALA A 400 -6.72 15.21 2.48
N ALA A 401 -6.16 16.07 3.33
CA ALA A 401 -5.77 17.42 2.94
C ALA A 401 -4.56 17.42 1.99
N LEU A 402 -3.59 16.52 2.17
CA LEU A 402 -2.50 16.35 1.21
C LEU A 402 -3.00 15.84 -0.15
N LEU A 403 -4.05 15.04 -0.16
CA LEU A 403 -4.59 14.36 -1.36
C LEU A 403 -5.75 15.11 -2.04
N HIS A 404 -6.22 16.24 -1.51
CA HIS A 404 -7.50 16.82 -1.95
C HIS A 404 -7.53 17.21 -3.43
N ASP A 405 -6.39 17.66 -3.98
CA ASP A 405 -6.27 18.20 -5.34
C ASP A 405 -5.58 17.27 -6.34
N ILE A 406 -5.21 16.02 -5.98
CA ILE A 406 -4.54 15.07 -6.89
C ILE A 406 -5.34 14.78 -8.16
N GLY A 407 -6.66 14.95 -8.11
CA GLY A 407 -7.56 14.74 -9.25
C GLY A 407 -7.42 15.78 -10.36
N THR A 408 -6.72 16.89 -10.12
CA THR A 408 -6.35 17.87 -11.16
C THR A 408 -5.48 17.24 -12.24
N PHE A 409 -4.78 16.14 -11.91
CA PHE A 409 -4.05 15.29 -12.86
C PHE A 409 -4.95 14.78 -14.02
N ILE A 410 -6.21 14.47 -13.72
CA ILE A 410 -7.19 14.02 -14.73
C ILE A 410 -7.86 15.22 -15.36
N SER A 411 -8.42 16.13 -14.55
CA SER A 411 -9.07 17.35 -15.03
C SER A 411 -9.32 18.31 -13.86
N TYR A 412 -9.09 19.62 -14.08
CA TYR A 412 -9.41 20.65 -13.09
C TYR A 412 -10.93 20.73 -12.77
N PRO A 413 -11.86 20.72 -13.75
CA PRO A 413 -13.27 20.58 -13.46
C PRO A 413 -13.56 19.26 -12.74
N ASN A 414 -14.26 19.36 -11.60
CA ASN A 414 -14.64 18.19 -10.78
C ASN A 414 -13.45 17.38 -10.22
N HIS A 415 -12.25 17.98 -10.05
CA HIS A 415 -11.08 17.30 -9.50
C HIS A 415 -11.39 16.56 -8.18
N HIS A 416 -12.28 17.05 -7.33
CA HIS A 416 -12.68 16.38 -6.09
C HIS A 416 -13.27 14.97 -6.30
N LEU A 417 -14.00 14.75 -7.42
CA LEU A 417 -14.48 13.43 -7.82
C LEU A 417 -13.31 12.54 -8.26
N HIS A 418 -12.39 13.11 -9.04
CA HIS A 418 -11.21 12.41 -9.53
C HIS A 418 -10.23 12.09 -8.39
N SER A 419 -10.03 13.02 -7.45
CA SER A 419 -9.22 12.77 -6.25
C SER A 419 -9.79 11.63 -5.41
N ALA A 420 -11.09 11.65 -5.13
CA ALA A 420 -11.75 10.58 -4.39
C ALA A 420 -11.64 9.22 -5.11
N TYR A 421 -11.78 9.20 -6.45
CA TYR A 421 -11.60 7.99 -7.25
C TYR A 421 -10.16 7.46 -7.16
N LEU A 422 -9.16 8.32 -7.30
CA LEU A 422 -7.75 7.94 -7.21
C LEU A 422 -7.42 7.36 -5.82
N ILE A 423 -7.87 8.00 -4.73
CA ILE A 423 -7.67 7.52 -3.37
C ILE A 423 -8.31 6.13 -3.18
N ALA A 424 -9.54 5.94 -3.66
CA ALA A 424 -10.28 4.69 -3.47
C ALA A 424 -9.73 3.51 -4.30
N ASN A 425 -9.00 3.77 -5.39
CA ASN A 425 -8.56 2.76 -6.36
C ASN A 425 -7.04 2.64 -6.48
N THR A 426 -6.27 3.38 -5.67
CA THR A 426 -4.81 3.27 -5.61
C THR A 426 -4.41 2.47 -4.37
N ASP A 427 -3.27 1.81 -4.45
CA ASP A 427 -2.66 1.09 -3.32
C ASP A 427 -2.16 2.08 -2.25
N MET A 428 -3.04 2.45 -1.33
CA MET A 428 -2.69 3.26 -0.16
C MET A 428 -2.10 2.36 0.92
N LEU A 429 -0.75 2.22 0.91
CA LEU A 429 -0.05 1.35 1.85
C LEU A 429 -0.13 1.88 3.28
N GLY A 430 -0.28 0.99 4.24
CA GLY A 430 -0.41 1.33 5.66
C GLY A 430 -1.83 1.72 6.09
N PHE A 431 -2.80 1.82 5.16
CA PHE A 431 -4.20 2.14 5.45
C PHE A 431 -5.09 0.94 5.20
N ASP A 432 -6.09 0.76 6.06
CA ASP A 432 -7.15 -0.21 5.84
C ASP A 432 -8.25 0.33 4.91
N GLN A 433 -9.16 -0.55 4.48
CA GLN A 433 -10.23 -0.19 3.53
C GLN A 433 -11.21 0.85 4.11
N ARG A 434 -11.43 0.83 5.43
CA ARG A 434 -12.27 1.79 6.13
C ARG A 434 -11.63 3.17 6.14
N GLU A 435 -10.35 3.26 6.46
CA GLU A 435 -9.58 4.50 6.47
C GLU A 435 -9.52 5.13 5.07
N ILE A 436 -9.24 4.31 4.03
CA ILE A 436 -9.26 4.74 2.62
C ILE A 436 -10.63 5.30 2.23
N ALA A 437 -11.72 4.62 2.62
CA ALA A 437 -13.08 5.10 2.33
C ALA A 437 -13.40 6.42 3.04
N ILE A 438 -12.94 6.62 4.28
CA ILE A 438 -13.09 7.88 5.02
C ILE A 438 -12.32 9.02 4.34
N MET A 439 -11.06 8.80 3.95
CA MET A 439 -10.25 9.79 3.23
C MET A 439 -10.88 10.16 1.88
N ALA A 440 -11.26 9.16 1.08
CA ALA A 440 -11.89 9.37 -0.22
C ALA A 440 -13.20 10.17 -0.11
N ALA A 441 -14.05 9.83 0.87
CA ALA A 441 -15.29 10.55 1.12
C ALA A 441 -15.02 11.98 1.66
N THR A 442 -14.02 12.18 2.52
CA THR A 442 -13.63 13.51 3.01
C THR A 442 -13.21 14.41 1.86
N VAL A 443 -12.38 13.90 0.95
CA VAL A 443 -11.95 14.62 -0.24
C VAL A 443 -13.10 14.84 -1.22
N LEU A 444 -13.98 13.87 -1.43
CA LEU A 444 -15.16 14.02 -2.28
C LEU A 444 -16.00 15.24 -1.91
N PHE A 445 -16.15 15.52 -0.62
CA PHE A 445 -17.03 16.55 -0.10
C PHE A 445 -16.33 17.86 0.32
N HIS A 446 -15.04 18.03 -0.01
CA HIS A 446 -14.34 19.26 0.37
C HIS A 446 -14.80 20.51 -0.40
N ARG A 447 -15.44 20.37 -1.56
CA ARG A 447 -15.74 21.53 -2.44
C ARG A 447 -17.21 21.94 -2.51
N LYS A 448 -18.07 21.21 -3.20
CA LYS A 448 -19.42 21.70 -3.56
C LYS A 448 -20.59 21.05 -2.82
N ALA A 449 -20.52 19.77 -2.56
CA ALA A 449 -21.65 19.01 -2.05
C ALA A 449 -21.61 18.84 -0.54
N THR A 450 -22.77 18.82 0.11
CA THR A 450 -22.91 18.29 1.46
C THR A 450 -22.94 16.77 1.39
N PRO A 451 -22.26 16.04 2.30
CA PRO A 451 -22.32 14.59 2.34
C PRO A 451 -23.76 14.06 2.28
N SER A 452 -24.04 13.18 1.34
CA SER A 452 -25.38 12.66 1.08
C SER A 452 -25.36 11.13 0.93
N ALA A 453 -26.31 10.46 1.53
CA ALA A 453 -26.50 9.02 1.37
C ALA A 453 -26.87 8.59 -0.08
N ARG A 454 -27.09 9.54 -0.99
CA ARG A 454 -27.25 9.26 -2.42
C ARG A 454 -25.92 9.01 -3.13
N ASP A 455 -24.79 9.43 -2.52
CA ASP A 455 -23.46 9.14 -3.06
C ASP A 455 -23.04 7.72 -2.68
N PRO A 456 -22.64 6.87 -3.65
CA PRO A 456 -22.31 5.47 -3.38
C PRO A 456 -21.11 5.30 -2.44
N VAL A 457 -20.12 6.19 -2.46
CA VAL A 457 -18.95 6.14 -1.58
C VAL A 457 -19.36 6.39 -0.13
N TYR A 458 -20.16 7.45 0.08
CA TYR A 458 -20.66 7.80 1.41
C TYR A 458 -21.73 6.82 1.94
N ALA A 459 -22.55 6.26 1.05
CA ALA A 459 -23.61 5.31 1.43
C ALA A 459 -23.04 4.00 1.99
N ARG A 460 -21.83 3.60 1.59
CA ARG A 460 -21.16 2.38 2.08
C ARG A 460 -20.55 2.51 3.47
N LEU A 461 -20.37 3.75 3.95
CA LEU A 461 -19.81 4.01 5.27
C LEU A 461 -20.83 3.69 6.36
N GLU A 462 -20.36 3.25 7.50
CA GLU A 462 -21.17 3.12 8.71
C GLU A 462 -21.59 4.51 9.25
N ASP A 463 -22.64 4.56 10.04
CA ASP A 463 -23.17 5.83 10.57
C ASP A 463 -22.16 6.61 11.41
N ALA A 464 -21.28 5.90 12.14
CA ALA A 464 -20.19 6.51 12.89
C ALA A 464 -19.18 7.19 11.96
N ASP A 465 -18.80 6.54 10.87
CA ASP A 465 -17.85 7.05 9.88
C ASP A 465 -18.44 8.16 9.04
N ARG A 466 -19.73 8.11 8.73
CA ARG A 466 -20.45 9.23 8.09
C ARG A 466 -20.36 10.52 8.90
N LYS A 467 -20.49 10.43 10.24
CA LYS A 467 -20.33 11.58 11.13
C LYS A 467 -18.89 12.09 11.16
N ARG A 468 -17.89 11.18 11.13
CA ARG A 468 -16.48 11.54 11.00
C ARG A 468 -16.23 12.32 9.71
N VAL A 469 -16.60 11.74 8.57
CA VAL A 469 -16.46 12.37 7.24
C VAL A 469 -17.13 13.74 7.20
N GLN A 470 -18.32 13.90 7.78
CA GLN A 470 -19.01 15.19 7.80
C GLN A 470 -18.18 16.27 8.52
N THR A 471 -17.56 15.92 9.65
CA THR A 471 -16.69 16.84 10.39
C THR A 471 -15.42 17.14 9.61
N LEU A 472 -14.70 16.10 9.15
CA LEU A 472 -13.43 16.24 8.45
C LEU A 472 -13.58 17.02 7.14
N ALA A 473 -14.62 16.72 6.34
CA ALA A 473 -14.89 17.44 5.10
C ALA A 473 -15.22 18.93 5.32
N ASN A 474 -15.87 19.27 6.42
CA ASN A 474 -16.13 20.67 6.74
C ASN A 474 -14.84 21.43 7.12
N LEU A 475 -13.95 20.79 7.89
CA LEU A 475 -12.66 21.37 8.26
C LEU A 475 -11.74 21.51 7.04
N LEU A 476 -11.66 20.48 6.19
CA LEU A 476 -10.89 20.53 4.96
C LEU A 476 -11.41 21.62 4.00
N ARG A 477 -12.73 21.72 3.83
CA ARG A 477 -13.37 22.77 3.04
C ARG A 477 -13.05 24.19 3.54
N LEU A 478 -12.96 24.35 4.86
CA LEU A 478 -12.58 25.63 5.45
C LEU A 478 -11.10 25.93 5.17
N ALA A 479 -10.21 24.96 5.38
CA ALA A 479 -8.78 25.10 5.14
C ALA A 479 -8.44 25.41 3.68
N GLU A 480 -9.05 24.70 2.71
CA GLU A 480 -8.85 24.95 1.27
C GLU A 480 -9.21 26.39 0.89
N ARG A 481 -10.28 26.93 1.48
CA ARG A 481 -10.68 28.32 1.20
C ARG A 481 -9.73 29.37 1.74
N LEU A 482 -8.94 29.03 2.74
CA LEU A 482 -7.95 29.93 3.34
C LEU A 482 -6.64 30.01 2.54
N ASP A 483 -6.49 29.19 1.51
CA ASP A 483 -5.37 29.28 0.56
C ASP A 483 -5.84 29.25 -0.92
N ARG A 484 -6.96 29.88 -1.20
CA ARG A 484 -7.56 29.94 -2.53
C ARG A 484 -6.65 30.60 -3.57
N SER A 485 -5.81 31.51 -3.15
CA SER A 485 -4.83 32.19 -4.02
C SER A 485 -3.57 31.35 -4.26
N HIS A 486 -3.39 30.19 -3.60
CA HIS A 486 -2.15 29.42 -3.53
C HIS A 486 -0.92 30.25 -3.11
N GLY A 487 -1.18 31.34 -2.36
CA GLY A 487 -0.15 32.29 -1.94
C GLY A 487 0.27 32.14 -0.48
N ALA A 488 -0.29 31.19 0.25
CA ALA A 488 -0.06 30.97 1.67
C ALA A 488 -0.17 32.26 2.50
N VAL A 489 -1.11 33.16 2.14
CA VAL A 489 -1.30 34.47 2.77
C VAL A 489 -1.83 34.30 4.20
N VAL A 490 -2.71 33.32 4.44
CA VAL A 490 -3.18 32.98 5.79
C VAL A 490 -2.14 32.08 6.45
N ARG A 491 -1.51 32.58 7.50
CA ARG A 491 -0.46 31.84 8.22
C ARG A 491 -1.01 30.90 9.27
N HIS A 492 -2.02 31.32 10.01
CA HIS A 492 -2.68 30.51 11.03
C HIS A 492 -4.17 30.70 10.97
N ALA A 493 -4.90 29.65 11.31
CA ALA A 493 -6.34 29.63 11.37
C ALA A 493 -6.82 28.80 12.56
N THR A 494 -7.53 29.41 13.51
CA THR A 494 -8.04 28.73 14.69
C THR A 494 -9.51 29.02 14.91
N LEU A 495 -10.27 28.04 15.39
CA LEU A 495 -11.67 28.15 15.73
C LEU A 495 -11.85 28.22 17.24
N HIS A 496 -12.55 29.25 17.71
CA HIS A 496 -12.84 29.45 19.10
C HIS A 496 -14.37 29.48 19.38
N ALA A 497 -14.78 29.14 20.59
CA ALA A 497 -16.19 29.22 20.97
C ALA A 497 -16.66 30.67 21.01
N GLY A 498 -17.58 31.05 20.11
CA GLY A 498 -18.18 32.39 20.01
C GLY A 498 -19.51 32.50 20.73
N GLY A 499 -19.84 31.57 21.64
CA GLY A 499 -21.11 31.49 22.36
C GLY A 499 -21.83 30.14 22.17
N ARG A 500 -23.10 30.04 22.62
CA ARG A 500 -23.82 28.76 22.76
C ARG A 500 -23.99 27.95 21.45
N ARG A 501 -23.93 28.59 20.27
CA ARG A 501 -24.01 27.97 18.94
C ARG A 501 -23.23 28.75 17.89
N ALA A 502 -22.12 29.38 18.27
CA ALA A 502 -21.28 30.14 17.36
C ALA A 502 -19.82 29.72 17.49
N LEU A 503 -19.08 29.84 16.41
CA LEU A 503 -17.63 29.71 16.35
C LEU A 503 -17.05 30.99 15.75
N THR A 504 -15.94 31.45 16.29
CA THR A 504 -15.17 32.56 15.75
C THR A 504 -13.90 31.97 15.10
N LEU A 505 -13.72 32.25 13.82
CA LEU A 505 -12.51 31.90 13.09
C LEU A 505 -11.51 33.04 13.18
N HIS A 506 -10.42 32.82 13.89
CA HIS A 506 -9.31 33.75 13.98
C HIS A 506 -8.27 33.43 12.92
N LEU A 507 -7.91 34.41 12.11
CA LEU A 507 -6.95 34.31 11.02
C LEU A 507 -5.76 35.22 11.31
N VAL A 508 -4.55 34.70 11.13
CA VAL A 508 -3.32 35.48 11.12
C VAL A 508 -2.78 35.50 9.68
N THR A 509 -2.59 36.68 9.12
CA THR A 509 -2.18 36.87 7.73
C THR A 509 -0.87 37.62 7.63
N ASN A 510 -0.07 37.31 6.60
CA ASN A 510 1.18 38.00 6.27
C ASN A 510 1.06 38.97 5.09
N GLY A 511 -0.16 39.20 4.63
CA GLY A 511 -0.49 40.07 3.51
C GLY A 511 -2.01 40.27 3.37
N PRO A 512 -2.46 40.93 2.30
CA PRO A 512 -3.87 41.16 2.04
C PRO A 512 -4.55 39.83 1.68
N ALA A 513 -5.45 39.34 2.54
CA ALA A 513 -6.21 38.08 2.37
C ALA A 513 -7.62 38.33 1.81
N GLN A 514 -7.78 39.28 0.90
CA GLN A 514 -9.09 39.71 0.40
C GLN A 514 -9.83 38.60 -0.37
N LEU A 515 -9.11 37.79 -1.13
CA LEU A 515 -9.69 36.69 -1.90
C LEU A 515 -10.19 35.57 -0.98
N GLU A 516 -9.41 35.22 0.03
CA GLU A 516 -9.76 34.23 1.06
C GLU A 516 -10.98 34.66 1.86
N LEU A 517 -10.98 35.92 2.35
CA LEU A 517 -12.09 36.50 3.11
C LEU A 517 -13.36 36.58 2.27
N TRP A 518 -13.25 37.04 1.03
CA TRP A 518 -14.40 37.09 0.10
C TRP A 518 -14.96 35.68 -0.14
N GLY A 519 -14.08 34.67 -0.32
CA GLY A 519 -14.45 33.27 -0.48
C GLY A 519 -15.18 32.69 0.74
N LEU A 520 -14.78 33.07 1.96
CA LEU A 520 -15.43 32.69 3.22
C LEU A 520 -16.80 33.35 3.35
N GLU A 521 -16.89 34.67 3.11
CA GLU A 521 -18.14 35.44 3.24
C GLU A 521 -19.21 34.94 2.26
N ASN A 522 -18.87 34.71 1.00
CA ASN A 522 -19.80 34.23 -0.01
C ASN A 522 -20.36 32.83 0.27
N ARG A 523 -19.71 32.06 1.11
CA ARG A 523 -20.14 30.69 1.47
C ARG A 523 -20.46 30.53 2.95
N ARG A 524 -20.47 31.63 3.74
CA ARG A 524 -20.74 31.60 5.17
C ARG A 524 -22.01 30.83 5.50
N GLY A 525 -23.14 31.14 4.88
CA GLY A 525 -24.41 30.47 5.16
C GLY A 525 -24.40 28.96 4.87
N SER A 526 -23.72 28.54 3.82
CA SER A 526 -23.58 27.10 3.52
C SER A 526 -22.67 26.37 4.52
N MET A 527 -21.59 27.01 4.97
CA MET A 527 -20.72 26.48 6.03
C MET A 527 -21.43 26.41 7.38
N GLU A 528 -22.13 27.46 7.77
CA GLU A 528 -22.94 27.49 8.98
C GLU A 528 -23.99 26.38 9.01
N LYS A 529 -24.68 26.17 7.88
CA LYS A 529 -25.64 25.06 7.72
C LYS A 529 -24.96 23.70 7.87
N ALA A 530 -23.79 23.50 7.26
CA ALA A 530 -23.06 22.23 7.30
C ALA A 530 -22.48 21.94 8.69
N MET A 531 -21.98 22.96 9.38
CA MET A 531 -21.41 22.86 10.72
C MET A 531 -22.46 22.92 11.85
N GLY A 532 -23.67 23.37 11.55
CA GLY A 532 -24.71 23.61 12.56
C GLY A 532 -24.34 24.71 13.58
N ARG A 533 -23.47 25.64 13.21
CA ARG A 533 -22.92 26.74 14.03
C ARG A 533 -22.87 28.02 13.22
N ARG A 534 -23.09 29.16 13.86
CA ARG A 534 -22.83 30.48 13.27
C ARG A 534 -21.31 30.70 13.20
N LEU A 535 -20.84 31.37 12.14
CA LEU A 535 -19.43 31.69 11.94
C LEU A 535 -19.21 33.20 11.92
N THR A 536 -18.26 33.67 12.73
CA THR A 536 -17.70 35.01 12.66
C THR A 536 -16.23 34.95 12.32
N PHE A 537 -15.69 35.94 11.63
CA PHE A 537 -14.30 35.97 11.16
C PHE A 537 -13.58 37.16 11.80
N GLU A 538 -12.41 36.91 12.36
CA GLU A 538 -11.50 37.91 12.90
C GLU A 538 -10.12 37.76 12.27
N VAL A 539 -9.56 38.88 11.79
CA VAL A 539 -8.26 38.87 11.07
C VAL A 539 -7.27 39.74 11.82
N ALA A 540 -6.11 39.14 12.12
CA ALA A 540 -5.00 39.85 12.71
C ALA A 540 -3.78 39.76 11.77
N PRO A 541 -3.05 40.86 11.49
CA PRO A 541 -1.78 40.82 10.78
C PRO A 541 -0.70 40.16 11.66
N THR A 542 0.29 39.53 11.03
CA THR A 542 1.46 39.03 11.76
C THR A 542 2.22 40.19 12.41
N ALA A 543 2.80 39.95 13.60
CA ALA A 543 3.56 40.98 14.35
C ALA A 543 4.70 41.65 13.53
N ALA A 544 5.23 40.97 12.50
CA ALA A 544 6.22 41.54 11.57
C ALA A 544 5.63 42.62 10.65
N ALA A 545 4.32 42.59 10.33
CA ALA A 545 3.67 43.57 9.49
C ALA A 545 3.25 44.85 10.30
N ALA A 546 3.11 44.70 11.60
CA ALA A 546 2.75 45.84 12.49
C ALA A 546 3.92 46.81 12.74
N SER A 547 5.18 46.46 12.39
CA SER A 547 6.35 47.31 12.64
C SER A 547 6.68 48.27 11.49
N THR A 548 6.02 48.19 10.33
CA THR A 548 6.31 49.05 9.18
C THR A 548 5.40 50.27 9.03
N ASP A 549 4.37 50.40 9.88
CA ASP A 549 3.42 51.53 9.81
C ASP A 549 3.51 52.49 11.03
N ARG A 550 4.73 52.70 11.58
CA ARG A 550 4.96 53.84 12.48
C ARG A 550 5.69 54.95 11.75
N GLY A 551 4.88 55.83 11.17
CA GLY A 551 5.10 57.27 11.09
C GLY A 551 6.49 57.73 10.57
N ARG A 552 6.60 57.98 9.26
CA ARG A 552 7.41 59.08 8.79
C ARG A 552 6.54 60.35 8.77
N PRO A 553 6.86 61.39 9.51
CA PRO A 553 6.23 62.70 9.29
C PRO A 553 6.70 63.23 7.94
N LEU A 554 5.78 63.78 7.17
CA LEU A 554 6.08 64.53 5.94
C LEU A 554 6.96 65.73 6.27
N PRO A 555 7.99 66.05 5.49
CA PRO A 555 8.71 67.31 5.65
C PRO A 555 7.81 68.45 5.18
N ASP A 556 7.75 69.53 5.99
CA ASP A 556 7.13 70.80 5.65
C ASP A 556 7.85 71.36 4.40
N VAL A 557 7.04 71.81 3.45
CA VAL A 557 7.47 72.55 2.29
C VAL A 557 7.29 74.01 2.60
N ASP A 558 8.41 74.74 2.74
CA ASP A 558 8.47 76.17 2.50
C ASP A 558 8.97 76.46 1.06
#